data_b953a9ac5022e42d425d346772301b8d
#
_entry.id   b953a9ac5022e42d425d346772301b8d
#
_cell.length_a   1.000
_cell.length_b   1.000
_cell.length_c   1.000
_cell.angle_alpha   90.00
_cell.angle_beta   90.00
_cell.angle_gamma   90.00
#
_symmetry.space_group_name_H-M   'P 1'
#
loop_
_entity.id
_entity.type
_entity.pdbx_description
1 polymer ?
#
loop_
_entity_poly.entity_id
_entity_poly.type
_entity_poly.pdbx_seq_one_letter_code
_entity_poly.pdbx_strand_id
1 'polypeptide(L)'
;MKKLLAAAVLGLLCACKAGPPTIFIKDGDRNSYIRDNEAEERRAREALAEIQKKVETGTLPKIQFEFDRDAITPESDPTLSLVAELLMKNPRLKIICLAHTDSVGTAEYNLDLSERRARSVKSFLVKEGVAPPSIRFHGMGYSRPLADNSTDEGRAKNRRVEFRVTYRDWETVY
;
A
#
# COMPACT_ATOMS: atom_id res chain seq x y z
N MET A 1 -57.18 31.21 28.75
CA MET A 1 -57.43 29.87 29.36
C MET A 1 -57.17 28.83 28.32
N LYS A 2 -56.57 27.76 28.69
CA LYS A 2 -56.17 26.49 28.07
C LYS A 2 -54.69 26.42 27.65
N LYS A 3 -53.99 25.76 28.55
CA LYS A 3 -52.64 25.18 28.43
C LYS A 3 -52.67 24.02 27.43
N LEU A 4 -51.69 23.92 26.56
CA LEU A 4 -51.35 22.67 25.89
C LEU A 4 -49.86 22.34 26.15
N LEU A 5 -49.66 21.22 26.81
CA LEU A 5 -48.39 20.58 27.03
C LEU A 5 -47.81 20.13 25.68
N ALA A 6 -46.56 20.47 25.42
CA ALA A 6 -45.80 19.85 24.37
C ALA A 6 -45.05 18.65 24.95
N ALA A 7 -45.41 17.44 24.52
CA ALA A 7 -44.67 16.23 24.82
C ALA A 7 -43.43 16.15 23.92
N ALA A 8 -42.24 16.13 24.56
CA ALA A 8 -40.98 15.87 23.87
C ALA A 8 -40.91 14.37 23.56
N VAL A 9 -40.99 14.03 22.26
CA VAL A 9 -40.68 12.68 21.77
C VAL A 9 -39.18 12.61 21.51
N LEU A 10 -38.49 11.93 22.40
CA LEU A 10 -37.09 11.60 22.25
C LEU A 10 -36.99 10.49 21.17
N GLY A 11 -36.76 10.88 19.92
CA GLY A 11 -36.49 9.96 18.82
C GLY A 11 -35.10 9.38 18.95
N LEU A 12 -34.99 8.13 19.35
CA LEU A 12 -33.78 7.31 19.27
C LEU A 12 -33.38 7.19 17.79
N LEU A 13 -32.40 7.97 17.35
CA LEU A 13 -31.79 7.77 16.05
C LEU A 13 -30.97 6.47 16.09
N CYS A 14 -31.60 5.39 15.63
CA CYS A 14 -30.91 4.16 15.28
C CYS A 14 -29.98 4.48 14.10
N ALA A 15 -28.68 4.63 14.38
CA ALA A 15 -27.66 4.75 13.36
C ALA A 15 -27.57 3.40 12.64
N CYS A 16 -28.41 3.20 11.64
CA CYS A 16 -28.23 2.12 10.68
C CYS A 16 -26.87 2.34 10.03
N LYS A 17 -25.93 1.44 10.31
CA LYS A 17 -24.67 1.32 9.53
C LYS A 17 -25.08 1.04 8.08
N ALA A 18 -25.19 2.10 7.28
CA ALA A 18 -25.31 1.95 5.84
C ALA A 18 -24.00 1.30 5.37
N GLY A 19 -24.10 0.09 4.87
CA GLY A 19 -23.01 -0.55 4.14
C GLY A 19 -22.57 0.33 2.97
N PRO A 20 -21.41 0.09 2.40
CA PRO A 20 -20.94 0.85 1.24
C PRO A 20 -22.03 0.81 0.15
N PRO A 21 -22.25 1.94 -0.57
CA PRO A 21 -23.30 2.01 -1.56
C PRO A 21 -23.11 0.91 -2.61
N THR A 22 -24.09 0.04 -2.73
CA THR A 22 -24.11 -0.99 -3.79
C THR A 22 -24.40 -0.28 -5.10
N ILE A 23 -23.37 -0.09 -5.93
CA ILE A 23 -23.55 0.49 -7.25
C ILE A 23 -24.17 -0.58 -8.16
N PHE A 24 -25.44 -0.45 -8.49
CA PHE A 24 -26.09 -1.27 -9.51
C PHE A 24 -25.63 -0.80 -10.90
N ILE A 25 -24.67 -1.52 -11.49
CA ILE A 25 -24.20 -1.29 -12.86
C ILE A 25 -25.14 -2.06 -13.80
N LYS A 26 -25.80 -1.38 -14.75
CA LYS A 26 -26.56 -2.05 -15.81
C LYS A 26 -25.63 -2.89 -16.65
N ASP A 27 -26.10 -4.04 -17.14
CA ASP A 27 -25.25 -5.03 -17.86
C ASP A 27 -24.46 -4.47 -19.07
N GLY A 28 -24.94 -3.40 -19.70
CA GLY A 28 -24.22 -2.69 -20.77
C GLY A 28 -23.01 -1.87 -20.27
N ASP A 29 -23.04 -1.39 -19.06
CA ASP A 29 -21.98 -0.52 -18.47
C ASP A 29 -20.89 -1.34 -17.76
N ARG A 30 -21.16 -2.61 -17.46
CA ARG A 30 -20.21 -3.49 -16.74
C ARG A 30 -18.92 -3.68 -17.52
N ASN A 31 -19.01 -3.89 -18.83
CA ASN A 31 -17.85 -4.09 -19.71
C ASN A 31 -17.03 -2.81 -19.92
N SER A 32 -17.67 -1.63 -19.93
CA SER A 32 -16.95 -0.34 -19.98
C SER A 32 -16.22 -0.09 -18.66
N TYR A 33 -16.91 -0.28 -17.51
CA TYR A 33 -16.33 -0.15 -16.19
C TYR A 33 -15.11 -1.05 -15.97
N ILE A 34 -15.17 -2.32 -16.43
CA ILE A 34 -14.04 -3.25 -16.33
C ILE A 34 -12.86 -2.75 -17.19
N ARG A 35 -13.11 -2.34 -18.43
CA ARG A 35 -12.06 -1.82 -19.35
C ARG A 35 -11.41 -0.55 -18.82
N ASP A 36 -12.19 0.36 -18.22
CA ASP A 36 -11.69 1.60 -17.66
C ASP A 36 -10.78 1.32 -16.46
N ASN A 37 -11.19 0.38 -15.58
CA ASN A 37 -10.38 -0.05 -14.44
C ASN A 37 -9.06 -0.72 -14.88
N GLU A 38 -9.09 -1.57 -15.92
CA GLU A 38 -7.89 -2.20 -16.46
C GLU A 38 -6.93 -1.19 -17.08
N ALA A 39 -7.46 -0.17 -17.76
CA ALA A 39 -6.66 0.90 -18.34
C ALA A 39 -6.02 1.77 -17.24
N GLU A 40 -6.75 2.10 -16.18
CA GLU A 40 -6.23 2.83 -15.02
C GLU A 40 -5.17 2.01 -14.27
N GLU A 41 -5.41 0.71 -14.05
CA GLU A 41 -4.44 -0.18 -13.42
C GLU A 41 -3.14 -0.27 -14.22
N ARG A 42 -3.23 -0.38 -15.54
CA ARG A 42 -2.06 -0.38 -16.41
C ARG A 42 -1.26 0.92 -16.28
N ARG A 43 -1.91 2.08 -16.35
CA ARG A 43 -1.24 3.38 -16.18
C ARG A 43 -0.56 3.51 -14.81
N ALA A 44 -1.21 3.03 -13.76
CA ALA A 44 -0.63 3.05 -12.42
C ALA A 44 0.57 2.12 -12.29
N ARG A 45 0.52 0.94 -12.92
CA ARG A 45 1.66 0.01 -13.00
C ARG A 45 2.82 0.61 -13.79
N GLU A 46 2.54 1.27 -14.91
CA GLU A 46 3.55 1.96 -15.71
C GLU A 46 4.21 3.11 -14.92
N ALA A 47 3.42 3.92 -14.21
CA ALA A 47 3.93 4.98 -13.34
C ALA A 47 4.79 4.44 -12.19
N LEU A 48 4.37 3.33 -11.57
CA LEU A 48 5.14 2.67 -10.52
C LEU A 48 6.46 2.07 -11.07
N ALA A 49 6.41 1.47 -12.25
CA ALA A 49 7.60 0.95 -12.93
C ALA A 49 8.59 2.06 -13.29
N GLU A 50 8.11 3.25 -13.67
CA GLU A 50 8.96 4.41 -13.90
C GLU A 50 9.65 4.90 -12.62
N ILE A 51 8.94 4.93 -11.49
CA ILE A 51 9.54 5.23 -10.17
C ILE A 51 10.64 4.21 -9.86
N GLN A 52 10.34 2.91 -10.03
CA GLN A 52 11.30 1.83 -9.77
C GLN A 52 12.54 1.95 -10.67
N LYS A 53 12.35 2.24 -11.96
CA LYS A 53 13.44 2.47 -12.90
C LYS A 53 14.34 3.64 -12.47
N LYS A 54 13.77 4.73 -11.99
CA LYS A 54 14.52 5.87 -11.45
C LYS A 54 15.33 5.50 -10.21
N VAL A 55 14.82 4.61 -9.37
CA VAL A 55 15.56 4.06 -8.23
C VAL A 55 16.72 3.17 -8.70
N GLU A 56 16.48 2.31 -9.69
CA GLU A 56 17.51 1.43 -10.26
C GLU A 56 18.66 2.21 -10.94
N THR A 57 18.32 3.30 -11.63
CA THR A 57 19.30 4.20 -12.28
C THR A 57 19.98 5.19 -11.33
N GLY A 58 19.59 5.20 -10.04
CA GLY A 58 20.13 6.12 -9.04
C GLY A 58 19.60 7.55 -9.14
N THR A 59 18.60 7.81 -9.99
CA THR A 59 17.93 9.12 -10.10
C THR A 59 17.04 9.40 -8.88
N LEU A 60 16.50 8.35 -8.28
CA LEU A 60 15.79 8.39 -7.00
C LEU A 60 16.51 7.51 -5.98
N PRO A 61 16.51 7.88 -4.70
CA PRO A 61 17.09 7.07 -3.64
C PRO A 61 16.32 5.76 -3.46
N LYS A 62 17.04 4.70 -3.07
CA LYS A 62 16.41 3.45 -2.62
C LYS A 62 15.73 3.68 -1.29
N ILE A 63 14.66 2.91 -1.03
CA ILE A 63 14.07 2.85 0.31
C ILE A 63 15.04 2.11 1.21
N GLN A 64 15.55 2.82 2.21
CA GLN A 64 16.54 2.34 3.15
C GLN A 64 16.01 2.42 4.58
N PHE A 65 16.56 1.58 5.43
CA PHE A 65 16.27 1.55 6.85
C PHE A 65 17.56 1.74 7.63
N GLU A 66 17.47 2.24 8.83
CA GLU A 66 18.59 2.24 9.75
C GLU A 66 19.12 0.81 9.94
N PHE A 67 20.42 0.71 10.28
CA PHE A 67 21.04 -0.59 10.48
C PHE A 67 20.30 -1.39 11.57
N ASP A 68 19.91 -2.61 11.21
CA ASP A 68 19.20 -3.54 12.10
C ASP A 68 17.87 -3.02 12.67
N ARG A 69 17.24 -2.05 12.01
CA ARG A 69 15.99 -1.41 12.44
C ARG A 69 14.97 -1.37 11.33
N ASP A 70 13.77 -0.98 11.71
CA ASP A 70 12.62 -0.73 10.83
C ASP A 70 12.35 0.78 10.63
N ALA A 71 13.17 1.64 11.22
CA ALA A 71 13.14 3.09 10.99
C ALA A 71 13.60 3.40 9.56
N ILE A 72 12.75 4.05 8.78
CA ILE A 72 13.05 4.49 7.42
C ILE A 72 14.03 5.68 7.51
N THR A 73 15.06 5.66 6.67
CA THR A 73 16.01 6.78 6.62
C THR A 73 15.43 7.96 5.81
N PRO A 74 15.73 9.22 6.18
CA PRO A 74 15.19 10.41 5.52
C PRO A 74 15.47 10.47 4.01
N GLU A 75 16.56 9.84 3.55
CA GLU A 75 16.91 9.78 2.13
C GLU A 75 15.89 9.02 1.30
N SER A 76 15.05 8.20 1.95
CA SER A 76 13.98 7.43 1.30
C SER A 76 12.73 8.27 1.00
N ASP A 77 12.57 9.42 1.66
CA ASP A 77 11.36 10.24 1.60
C ASP A 77 10.95 10.63 0.16
N PRO A 78 11.85 11.08 -0.74
CA PRO A 78 11.46 11.47 -2.09
C PRO A 78 10.80 10.33 -2.88
N THR A 79 11.28 9.11 -2.72
CA THR A 79 10.73 7.94 -3.41
C THR A 79 9.39 7.54 -2.83
N LEU A 80 9.26 7.52 -1.50
CA LEU A 80 8.01 7.17 -0.83
C LEU A 80 6.92 8.22 -1.05
N SER A 81 7.27 9.51 -1.08
CA SER A 81 6.32 10.59 -1.38
C SER A 81 5.77 10.48 -2.81
N LEU A 82 6.59 10.10 -3.81
CA LEU A 82 6.09 9.84 -5.16
C LEU A 82 5.13 8.65 -5.23
N VAL A 83 5.38 7.59 -4.45
CA VAL A 83 4.45 6.45 -4.33
C VAL A 83 3.14 6.89 -3.67
N ALA A 84 3.21 7.71 -2.62
CA ALA A 84 2.03 8.26 -1.95
C ALA A 84 1.22 9.15 -2.91
N GLU A 85 1.88 10.04 -3.66
CA GLU A 85 1.24 10.91 -4.66
C GLU A 85 0.51 10.09 -5.73
N LEU A 86 1.13 9.03 -6.24
CA LEU A 86 0.49 8.12 -7.20
C LEU A 86 -0.80 7.53 -6.63
N LEU A 87 -0.79 7.08 -5.37
CA LEU A 87 -1.96 6.49 -4.71
C LEU A 87 -3.04 7.54 -4.43
N MET A 88 -2.67 8.74 -3.99
CA MET A 88 -3.61 9.84 -3.74
C MET A 88 -4.30 10.31 -5.03
N LYS A 89 -3.59 10.33 -6.17
CA LYS A 89 -4.17 10.65 -7.48
C LYS A 89 -5.11 9.54 -7.99
N ASN A 90 -5.00 8.33 -7.44
CA ASN A 90 -5.80 7.17 -7.84
C ASN A 90 -6.47 6.52 -6.61
N PRO A 91 -7.54 7.10 -6.03
CA PRO A 91 -8.10 6.66 -4.75
C PRO A 91 -8.63 5.23 -4.72
N ARG A 92 -8.94 4.64 -5.89
CA ARG A 92 -9.36 3.23 -6.02
C ARG A 92 -8.18 2.26 -6.09
N LEU A 93 -6.97 2.77 -6.32
CA LEU A 93 -5.77 1.96 -6.41
C LEU A 93 -5.40 1.42 -5.03
N LYS A 94 -5.09 0.13 -4.98
CA LYS A 94 -4.59 -0.55 -3.79
C LYS A 94 -3.14 -0.93 -3.99
N ILE A 95 -2.35 -0.91 -2.93
CA ILE A 95 -0.93 -1.24 -2.97
C ILE A 95 -0.58 -2.34 -1.97
N ILE A 96 0.32 -3.21 -2.37
CA ILE A 96 0.95 -4.21 -1.49
C ILE A 96 2.44 -3.86 -1.38
N CYS A 97 2.90 -3.60 -0.17
CA CYS A 97 4.30 -3.36 0.15
C CYS A 97 4.95 -4.69 0.56
N LEU A 98 5.98 -5.12 -0.13
CA LEU A 98 6.74 -6.35 0.15
C LEU A 98 8.16 -5.97 0.55
N ALA A 99 8.55 -6.19 1.80
CA ALA A 99 9.91 -5.93 2.25
C ALA A 99 10.73 -7.23 2.30
N HIS A 100 11.96 -7.13 1.84
CA HIS A 100 12.91 -8.24 1.75
C HIS A 100 14.18 -7.93 2.54
N THR A 101 14.84 -8.99 3.01
CA THR A 101 16.16 -8.95 3.64
C THR A 101 17.19 -9.68 2.77
N ASP A 102 18.45 -9.58 3.14
CA ASP A 102 19.46 -10.55 2.75
C ASP A 102 19.40 -11.81 3.64
N SER A 103 20.28 -12.76 3.42
CA SER A 103 20.29 -14.04 4.14
C SER A 103 21.11 -14.03 5.45
N VAL A 104 21.56 -12.87 5.92
CA VAL A 104 22.31 -12.78 7.18
C VAL A 104 21.34 -12.91 8.36
N GLY A 105 21.60 -13.84 9.27
CA GLY A 105 20.75 -14.15 10.41
C GLY A 105 19.78 -15.32 10.20
N THR A 106 18.89 -15.55 11.16
CA THR A 106 17.91 -16.65 11.09
C THR A 106 16.71 -16.31 10.21
N ALA A 107 15.98 -17.32 9.76
CA ALA A 107 14.77 -17.13 8.94
C ALA A 107 13.70 -16.36 9.69
N GLU A 108 13.47 -16.71 10.96
CA GLU A 108 12.48 -16.09 11.83
C GLU A 108 12.80 -14.60 12.05
N TYR A 109 14.07 -14.32 12.36
CA TYR A 109 14.53 -12.96 12.56
C TYR A 109 14.31 -12.10 11.30
N ASN A 110 14.72 -12.59 10.13
CA ASN A 110 14.58 -11.89 8.86
C ASN A 110 13.11 -11.71 8.45
N LEU A 111 12.26 -12.68 8.75
CA LEU A 111 10.82 -12.58 8.52
C LEU A 111 10.21 -11.46 9.38
N ASP A 112 10.50 -11.46 10.69
CA ASP A 112 10.02 -10.42 11.62
C ASP A 112 10.57 -9.03 11.24
N LEU A 113 11.85 -8.90 10.95
CA LEU A 113 12.46 -7.63 10.54
C LEU A 113 11.82 -7.08 9.27
N SER A 114 11.61 -7.94 8.27
CA SER A 114 10.97 -7.54 7.01
C SER A 114 9.51 -7.14 7.20
N GLU A 115 8.76 -7.83 8.09
CA GLU A 115 7.38 -7.49 8.42
C GLU A 115 7.29 -6.11 9.09
N ARG A 116 8.18 -5.82 10.07
CA ARG A 116 8.27 -4.50 10.72
C ARG A 116 8.60 -3.42 9.70
N ARG A 117 9.55 -3.65 8.79
CA ARG A 117 9.93 -2.71 7.73
C ARG A 117 8.78 -2.42 6.76
N ALA A 118 8.06 -3.45 6.32
CA ALA A 118 6.88 -3.27 5.47
C ALA A 118 5.77 -2.47 6.17
N ARG A 119 5.61 -2.66 7.48
CA ARG A 119 4.69 -1.90 8.33
C ARG A 119 5.12 -0.43 8.44
N SER A 120 6.41 -0.14 8.58
CA SER A 120 6.92 1.25 8.62
C SER A 120 6.67 1.97 7.29
N VAL A 121 6.84 1.29 6.15
CA VAL A 121 6.48 1.84 4.84
C VAL A 121 4.99 2.17 4.76
N LYS A 122 4.10 1.26 5.22
CA LYS A 122 2.66 1.55 5.30
C LYS A 122 2.40 2.76 6.17
N SER A 123 3.03 2.86 7.35
CA SER A 123 2.86 3.97 8.28
C SER A 123 3.27 5.30 7.65
N PHE A 124 4.35 5.31 6.88
CA PHE A 124 4.79 6.48 6.12
C PHE A 124 3.73 6.90 5.09
N LEU A 125 3.26 5.98 4.25
CA LEU A 125 2.25 6.26 3.24
C LEU A 125 0.93 6.78 3.84
N VAL A 126 0.52 6.24 4.99
CA VAL A 126 -0.66 6.72 5.73
C VAL A 126 -0.44 8.14 6.25
N LYS A 127 0.75 8.46 6.76
CA LYS A 127 1.12 9.80 7.20
C LYS A 127 1.09 10.81 6.04
N GLU A 128 1.48 10.38 4.85
CA GLU A 128 1.38 11.18 3.61
C GLU A 128 -0.07 11.35 3.10
N GLY A 129 -1.06 10.70 3.72
CA GLY A 129 -2.49 10.87 3.38
C GLY A 129 -3.11 9.72 2.60
N VAL A 130 -2.38 8.63 2.36
CA VAL A 130 -2.96 7.45 1.69
C VAL A 130 -3.90 6.71 2.64
N ALA A 131 -5.09 6.35 2.16
CA ALA A 131 -6.10 5.66 2.95
C ALA A 131 -5.58 4.30 3.48
N PRO A 132 -5.61 4.03 4.80
CA PRO A 132 -5.08 2.78 5.38
C PRO A 132 -5.65 1.49 4.78
N PRO A 133 -6.96 1.41 4.40
CA PRO A 133 -7.52 0.21 3.77
C PRO A 133 -6.96 -0.09 2.38
N SER A 134 -6.38 0.91 1.70
CA SER A 134 -5.77 0.73 0.38
C SER A 134 -4.38 0.12 0.44
N ILE A 135 -3.81 -0.09 1.64
CA ILE A 135 -2.43 -0.55 1.81
C ILE A 135 -2.39 -1.87 2.55
N ARG A 136 -1.88 -2.91 1.91
CA ARG A 136 -1.41 -4.15 2.54
C ARG A 136 0.10 -4.19 2.58
N PHE A 137 0.66 -4.97 3.50
CA PHE A 137 2.10 -5.12 3.64
C PHE A 137 2.43 -6.55 4.09
N HIS A 138 3.60 -7.05 3.67
CA HIS A 138 4.10 -8.36 4.05
C HIS A 138 5.63 -8.34 4.14
N GLY A 139 6.15 -8.97 5.17
CA GLY A 139 7.55 -9.34 5.26
C GLY A 139 7.81 -10.61 4.46
N MET A 140 8.84 -10.59 3.65
CA MET A 140 9.24 -11.72 2.81
C MET A 140 10.52 -12.39 3.32
N GLY A 141 11.17 -11.83 4.35
CA GLY A 141 12.48 -12.27 4.76
C GLY A 141 13.44 -12.35 3.57
N TYR A 142 14.26 -13.39 3.53
CA TYR A 142 15.16 -13.67 2.41
C TYR A 142 14.65 -14.77 1.45
N SER A 143 13.35 -15.11 1.51
CA SER A 143 12.78 -16.23 0.74
C SER A 143 12.77 -16.01 -0.79
N ARG A 144 12.91 -14.76 -1.24
CA ARG A 144 12.89 -14.39 -2.67
C ARG A 144 14.07 -13.49 -3.02
N PRO A 145 15.28 -14.01 -3.10
CA PRO A 145 16.46 -13.24 -3.47
C PRO A 145 16.41 -12.84 -4.94
N LEU A 146 16.87 -11.62 -5.26
CA LEU A 146 17.11 -11.15 -6.64
C LEU A 146 18.53 -11.40 -7.10
N ALA A 147 19.47 -11.50 -6.17
CA ALA A 147 20.89 -11.67 -6.43
C ALA A 147 21.52 -12.63 -5.43
N ASP A 148 22.75 -13.04 -5.71
CA ASP A 148 23.51 -13.96 -4.86
C ASP A 148 23.80 -13.32 -3.49
N ASN A 149 23.37 -13.99 -2.43
CA ASN A 149 23.60 -13.58 -1.05
C ASN A 149 25.06 -13.79 -0.56
N SER A 150 25.89 -14.48 -1.33
CA SER A 150 27.30 -14.68 -0.98
C SER A 150 28.14 -13.41 -1.14
N THR A 151 27.69 -12.47 -1.98
CA THR A 151 28.37 -11.19 -2.23
C THR A 151 27.70 -10.02 -1.52
N ASP A 152 28.48 -8.99 -1.16
CA ASP A 152 27.96 -7.76 -0.54
C ASP A 152 27.01 -7.01 -1.48
N GLU A 153 27.35 -6.96 -2.76
CA GLU A 153 26.53 -6.33 -3.81
C GLU A 153 25.20 -7.05 -3.98
N GLY A 154 25.22 -8.39 -3.95
CA GLY A 154 24.00 -9.20 -4.05
C GLY A 154 23.14 -9.02 -2.82
N ARG A 155 23.70 -9.04 -1.61
CA ARG A 155 22.96 -8.74 -0.37
C ARG A 155 22.35 -7.35 -0.41
N ALA A 156 23.09 -6.34 -0.89
CA ALA A 156 22.55 -4.97 -1.04
C ALA A 156 21.37 -4.88 -2.02
N LYS A 157 21.32 -5.71 -3.06
CA LYS A 157 20.18 -5.82 -3.98
C LYS A 157 19.00 -6.54 -3.33
N ASN A 158 19.26 -7.53 -2.48
CA ASN A 158 18.23 -8.29 -1.79
C ASN A 158 17.52 -7.46 -0.71
N ARG A 159 18.22 -6.55 -0.01
CA ARG A 159 17.63 -5.59 0.93
C ARG A 159 16.83 -4.54 0.17
N ARG A 160 15.54 -4.79 -0.07
CA ARG A 160 14.67 -3.93 -0.87
C ARG A 160 13.23 -3.93 -0.41
N VAL A 161 12.48 -2.95 -0.89
CA VAL A 161 11.01 -2.92 -0.84
C VAL A 161 10.48 -2.99 -2.26
N GLU A 162 9.53 -3.89 -2.49
CA GLU A 162 8.77 -3.99 -3.74
C GLU A 162 7.35 -3.46 -3.51
N PHE A 163 6.81 -2.84 -4.55
CA PHE A 163 5.41 -2.41 -4.58
C PHE A 163 4.65 -3.14 -5.69
N ARG A 164 3.43 -3.59 -5.36
CA ARG A 164 2.47 -4.10 -6.33
C ARG A 164 1.18 -3.34 -6.21
N VAL A 165 0.59 -2.97 -7.33
CA VAL A 165 -0.67 -2.23 -7.35
C VAL A 165 -1.77 -3.04 -8.00
N THR A 166 -3.02 -2.83 -7.55
CA THR A 166 -4.20 -3.47 -8.09
C THR A 166 -5.45 -2.62 -7.82
N TYR A 167 -6.47 -2.74 -8.68
CA TYR A 167 -7.82 -2.23 -8.46
C TYR A 167 -8.78 -3.30 -7.94
N ARG A 168 -8.34 -4.56 -7.88
CA ARG A 168 -9.18 -5.68 -7.43
C ARG A 168 -9.45 -5.58 -5.94
N ASP A 169 -10.60 -6.08 -5.52
CA ASP A 169 -10.86 -6.20 -4.10
C ASP A 169 -9.91 -7.19 -3.43
N TRP A 170 -9.61 -6.95 -2.15
CA TRP A 170 -8.64 -7.76 -1.43
C TRP A 170 -9.03 -9.25 -1.36
N GLU A 171 -10.32 -9.55 -1.44
CA GLU A 171 -10.83 -10.93 -1.45
C GLU A 171 -10.48 -11.70 -2.72
N THR A 172 -10.16 -10.99 -3.82
CA THR A 172 -9.83 -11.59 -5.13
C THR A 172 -8.33 -11.62 -5.44
N VAL A 173 -7.51 -11.12 -4.55
CA VAL A 173 -6.04 -10.98 -4.76
C VAL A 173 -5.26 -12.18 -4.24
N TYR A 174 -5.91 -13.11 -3.52
CA TYR A 174 -5.32 -14.33 -2.95
C TYR A 174 -5.95 -15.58 -3.49
#